data_4068bfca846be68ce8cfd97bc182bcb2
#
_entry.id   4068bfca846be68ce8cfd97bc182bcb2
#
_cell.length_a   1.000
_cell.length_b   1.000
_cell.length_c   1.000
_cell.angle_alpha   90.00
_cell.angle_beta   90.00
_cell.angle_gamma   90.00
#
_symmetry.space_group_name_H-M   'P 1'
#
loop_
_entity.id
_entity.type
_entity.pdbx_description
1 polymer ?
#
loop_
_entity_poly.entity_id
_entity_poly.type
_entity_poly.pdbx_seq_one_letter_code
_entity_poly.pdbx_strand_id
1 'polypeptide(L)'
;VLFRSVKWGERMDIWKELQDEGIDAALLEEIRHFREAHPVPPEAQPRIPAPQCLYYGKEVWESAAAALLCGQHLLLAGPKATGKNVLAENLAAVFGRPVWDVSMYVNVDAAALIGADTLQKGEVVFREGPICRCARLGGFGVLDEVNMAKNEALAVLHATLDHRRVIDVPGYERITLDDAARFIGTMNYGYAGTRELNEALVSRFVVLDMPVISDADLQKLLRRTFPDLTPRWAEQFALLFHDLRQKCDSGEISTKTLDLRGLLAALRLIREGIPTGQALKLGIINKAFEPFERQLAADTVWARIPQDAGRSQLFGV
;
A
#
# COMPACT_ATOMS: atom_id res chain seq x y z
N VAL A 1 -11.61 28.53 -15.72
CA VAL A 1 -11.76 28.13 -14.32
C VAL A 1 -10.38 27.76 -13.83
N LEU A 2 -9.76 28.66 -13.06
CA LEU A 2 -8.42 28.51 -12.50
C LEU A 2 -8.46 27.41 -11.42
N PHE A 3 -7.88 26.27 -11.70
CA PHE A 3 -7.49 25.31 -10.66
C PHE A 3 -6.43 25.99 -9.78
N ARG A 4 -6.84 26.52 -8.64
CA ARG A 4 -5.89 26.88 -7.60
C ARG A 4 -5.18 25.58 -7.20
N SER A 5 -3.86 25.58 -7.34
CA SER A 5 -3.01 24.53 -6.79
C SER A 5 -3.36 24.36 -5.32
N VAL A 6 -4.07 23.29 -5.00
CA VAL A 6 -4.29 22.89 -3.61
C VAL A 6 -2.89 22.65 -3.03
N LYS A 7 -2.50 23.43 -2.05
CA LYS A 7 -1.33 23.09 -1.21
C LYS A 7 -1.66 21.74 -0.60
N TRP A 8 -1.03 20.69 -1.11
CA TRP A 8 -1.02 19.39 -0.47
C TRP A 8 -0.50 19.61 0.94
N GLY A 9 -1.21 19.09 1.94
CA GLY A 9 -1.00 19.39 3.34
C GLY A 9 0.45 19.26 3.79
N GLU A 10 0.76 19.85 4.91
CA GLU A 10 2.04 19.75 5.58
C GLU A 10 2.53 18.30 5.58
N ARG A 11 3.82 18.12 5.34
CA ARG A 11 4.46 16.80 5.30
C ARG A 11 4.15 16.09 6.63
N MET A 12 3.52 14.91 6.57
CA MET A 12 3.16 14.15 7.76
C MET A 12 4.43 13.81 8.55
N ASP A 13 4.47 14.15 9.82
CA ASP A 13 5.49 13.63 10.74
C ASP A 13 5.09 12.22 11.18
N ILE A 14 5.57 11.23 10.43
CA ILE A 14 5.23 9.82 10.68
C ILE A 14 5.64 9.36 12.09
N TRP A 15 6.71 9.91 12.65
CA TRP A 15 7.17 9.54 13.99
C TRP A 15 6.19 9.97 15.07
N LYS A 16 5.74 11.22 14.99
CA LYS A 16 4.72 11.75 15.89
C LYS A 16 3.43 10.95 15.79
N GLU A 17 3.00 10.64 14.56
CA GLU A 17 1.79 9.87 14.34
C GLU A 17 1.85 8.47 14.96
N LEU A 18 2.98 7.78 14.83
CA LEU A 18 3.17 6.45 15.41
C LEU A 18 3.19 6.50 16.95
N GLN A 19 3.75 7.56 17.53
CA GLN A 19 3.70 7.80 18.96
C GLN A 19 2.26 8.07 19.45
N ASP A 20 1.52 8.90 18.72
CA ASP A 20 0.12 9.23 19.02
C ASP A 20 -0.80 7.99 18.91
N GLU A 21 -0.51 7.05 17.98
CA GLU A 21 -1.18 5.74 17.87
C GLU A 21 -0.71 4.72 18.93
N GLY A 22 0.25 5.09 19.77
CA GLY A 22 0.72 4.28 20.88
C GLY A 22 1.57 3.08 20.47
N ILE A 23 2.30 3.19 19.34
CA ILE A 23 3.31 2.19 18.95
C ILE A 23 4.40 2.13 20.03
N ASP A 24 4.88 0.93 20.33
CA ASP A 24 5.87 0.70 21.37
C ASP A 24 7.11 1.61 21.18
N ALA A 25 7.44 2.36 22.24
CA ALA A 25 8.54 3.31 22.19
C ALA A 25 9.91 2.62 22.03
N ALA A 26 10.08 1.41 22.60
CA ALA A 26 11.31 0.64 22.46
C ALA A 26 11.48 0.19 20.99
N LEU A 27 10.39 -0.26 20.35
CA LEU A 27 10.41 -0.63 18.92
C LEU A 27 10.77 0.57 18.04
N LEU A 28 10.22 1.76 18.32
CA LEU A 28 10.57 2.98 17.59
C LEU A 28 12.04 3.36 17.77
N GLU A 29 12.61 3.14 18.96
CA GLU A 29 14.02 3.38 19.21
C GLU A 29 14.91 2.39 18.44
N GLU A 30 14.57 1.11 18.39
CA GLU A 30 15.29 0.13 17.58
C GLU A 30 15.26 0.48 16.08
N ILE A 31 14.16 1.05 15.58
CA ILE A 31 14.11 1.55 14.20
C ILE A 31 15.06 2.75 14.00
N ARG A 32 15.21 3.64 14.98
CA ARG A 32 16.19 4.75 14.92
C ARG A 32 17.62 4.21 14.87
N HIS A 33 17.96 3.27 15.75
CA HIS A 33 19.26 2.59 15.74
C HIS A 33 19.54 1.91 14.39
N PHE A 34 18.53 1.22 13.84
CA PHE A 34 18.65 0.61 12.51
C PHE A 34 18.99 1.66 11.44
N ARG A 35 18.32 2.82 11.44
CA ARG A 35 18.61 3.91 10.49
C ARG A 35 20.02 4.45 10.59
N GLU A 36 20.50 4.64 11.82
CA GLU A 36 21.84 5.13 12.10
C GLU A 36 22.92 4.13 11.67
N ALA A 37 22.69 2.86 11.93
CA ALA A 37 23.58 1.77 11.52
C ALA A 37 23.66 1.56 9.99
N HIS A 38 22.61 1.96 9.26
CA HIS A 38 22.50 1.73 7.82
C HIS A 38 22.27 3.04 7.05
N PRO A 39 23.28 3.90 6.87
CA PRO A 39 23.15 5.14 6.12
C PRO A 39 22.79 4.86 4.64
N VAL A 40 21.93 5.70 4.07
CA VAL A 40 21.48 5.57 2.68
C VAL A 40 22.43 6.32 1.74
N PRO A 41 22.94 5.68 0.69
CA PRO A 41 23.76 6.36 -0.31
C PRO A 41 23.03 7.56 -0.96
N PRO A 42 23.73 8.66 -1.27
CA PRO A 42 23.11 9.88 -1.78
C PRO A 42 22.24 9.68 -3.03
N GLU A 43 22.65 8.80 -3.94
CA GLU A 43 21.90 8.47 -5.15
C GLU A 43 20.55 7.75 -4.87
N ALA A 44 20.40 7.11 -3.71
CA ALA A 44 19.18 6.38 -3.32
C ALA A 44 18.27 7.22 -2.42
N GLN A 45 18.75 8.29 -1.78
CA GLN A 45 17.95 9.14 -0.90
C GLN A 45 16.66 9.67 -1.52
N PRO A 46 16.61 10.09 -2.81
CA PRO A 46 15.37 10.55 -3.45
C PRO A 46 14.28 9.47 -3.54
N ARG A 47 14.62 8.20 -3.30
CA ARG A 47 13.67 7.09 -3.28
C ARG A 47 13.08 6.80 -1.92
N ILE A 48 13.49 7.51 -0.86
CA ILE A 48 12.86 7.38 0.45
C ILE A 48 11.47 8.02 0.36
N PRO A 49 10.39 7.26 0.64
CA PRO A 49 9.04 7.77 0.48
C PRO A 49 8.71 8.85 1.52
N ALA A 50 7.80 9.74 1.14
CA ALA A 50 7.19 10.73 2.00
C ALA A 50 5.67 10.48 2.05
N PRO A 51 5.21 9.55 2.90
CA PRO A 51 3.83 9.12 2.93
C PRO A 51 2.88 10.26 3.29
N GLN A 52 1.70 10.23 2.70
CA GLN A 52 0.64 11.22 2.95
C GLN A 52 -0.45 10.66 3.88
N CYS A 53 -0.48 9.35 4.05
CA CYS A 53 -1.45 8.65 4.88
C CYS A 53 -0.73 7.69 5.82
N LEU A 54 -1.19 7.62 7.07
CA LEU A 54 -0.77 6.58 8.00
C LEU A 54 -1.62 5.33 7.80
N TYR A 55 -1.00 4.16 7.92
CA TYR A 55 -1.71 2.91 8.14
C TYR A 55 -2.08 2.82 9.62
N TYR A 56 -3.36 2.62 9.91
CA TYR A 56 -3.87 2.43 11.26
C TYR A 56 -4.01 0.93 11.55
N GLY A 57 -3.52 0.48 12.71
CA GLY A 57 -3.51 -0.92 13.12
C GLY A 57 -2.23 -1.27 13.87
N LYS A 58 -2.21 -0.96 15.18
CA LYS A 58 -1.04 -1.09 16.05
C LYS A 58 -0.37 -2.46 15.96
N GLU A 59 -1.12 -3.54 16.14
CA GLU A 59 -0.58 -4.91 16.18
C GLU A 59 0.12 -5.30 14.87
N VAL A 60 -0.50 -4.94 13.74
CA VAL A 60 0.08 -5.20 12.41
C VAL A 60 1.35 -4.38 12.21
N TRP A 61 1.33 -3.12 12.65
CA TRP A 61 2.48 -2.23 12.57
C TRP A 61 3.68 -2.76 13.36
N GLU A 62 3.45 -3.11 14.64
CA GLU A 62 4.49 -3.61 15.54
C GLU A 62 5.05 -4.94 15.04
N SER A 63 4.18 -5.86 14.60
CA SER A 63 4.60 -7.14 14.04
C SER A 63 5.42 -6.98 12.76
N ALA A 64 5.00 -6.07 11.87
CA ALA A 64 5.72 -5.77 10.63
C ALA A 64 7.11 -5.18 10.92
N ALA A 65 7.17 -4.18 11.78
CA ALA A 65 8.42 -3.52 12.15
C ALA A 65 9.39 -4.49 12.85
N ALA A 66 8.91 -5.28 13.80
CA ALA A 66 9.73 -6.29 14.48
C ALA A 66 10.31 -7.33 13.50
N ALA A 67 9.49 -7.83 12.57
CA ALA A 67 9.98 -8.78 11.56
C ALA A 67 11.07 -8.17 10.68
N LEU A 68 10.92 -6.92 10.23
CA LEU A 68 11.93 -6.22 9.43
C LEU A 68 13.23 -5.98 10.22
N LEU A 69 13.15 -5.63 11.51
CA LEU A 69 14.31 -5.51 12.39
C LEU A 69 15.04 -6.84 12.56
N CYS A 70 14.30 -7.95 12.67
CA CYS A 70 14.86 -9.31 12.71
C CYS A 70 15.42 -9.78 11.36
N GLY A 71 15.49 -8.95 10.34
CA GLY A 71 16.06 -9.32 9.05
C GLY A 71 15.12 -10.09 8.13
N GLN A 72 13.84 -10.25 8.51
CA GLN A 72 12.87 -11.02 7.75
C GLN A 72 12.27 -10.21 6.60
N HIS A 73 11.76 -10.92 5.59
CA HIS A 73 10.95 -10.37 4.51
C HIS A 73 9.46 -10.50 4.88
N LEU A 74 8.61 -9.60 4.39
CA LEU A 74 7.18 -9.58 4.72
C LEU A 74 6.32 -9.95 3.52
N LEU A 75 5.23 -10.69 3.78
CA LEU A 75 4.12 -10.85 2.85
C LEU A 75 2.86 -10.29 3.51
N LEU A 76 2.40 -9.14 3.02
CA LEU A 76 1.16 -8.51 3.45
C LEU A 76 0.00 -9.12 2.66
N ALA A 77 -0.74 -10.02 3.27
CA ALA A 77 -1.83 -10.75 2.64
C ALA A 77 -3.18 -10.26 3.17
N GLY A 78 -4.19 -10.14 2.32
CA GLY A 78 -5.51 -9.72 2.77
C GLY A 78 -6.43 -9.26 1.64
N PRO A 79 -7.70 -8.99 1.95
CA PRO A 79 -8.67 -8.46 1.00
C PRO A 79 -8.21 -7.14 0.35
N LYS A 80 -8.92 -6.70 -0.69
CA LYS A 80 -8.70 -5.36 -1.28
C LYS A 80 -8.99 -4.26 -0.24
N ALA A 81 -8.33 -3.11 -0.43
CA ALA A 81 -8.54 -1.92 0.39
C ALA A 81 -8.13 -2.05 1.88
N THR A 82 -7.32 -3.04 2.25
CA THR A 82 -6.79 -3.19 3.61
C THR A 82 -5.54 -2.35 3.91
N GLY A 83 -5.06 -1.54 2.95
CA GLY A 83 -3.94 -0.62 3.19
C GLY A 83 -2.54 -1.23 3.08
N LYS A 84 -2.39 -2.41 2.44
CA LYS A 84 -1.08 -3.09 2.27
C LYS A 84 0.04 -2.18 1.75
N ASN A 85 -0.22 -1.48 0.64
CA ASN A 85 0.78 -0.59 0.04
C ASN A 85 1.03 0.65 0.91
N VAL A 86 0.02 1.13 1.65
CA VAL A 86 0.18 2.22 2.61
C VAL A 86 1.12 1.80 3.73
N LEU A 87 0.93 0.60 4.29
CA LEU A 87 1.82 0.07 5.33
C LEU A 87 3.25 -0.11 4.79
N ALA A 88 3.43 -0.69 3.59
CA ALA A 88 4.74 -0.86 2.98
C ALA A 88 5.48 0.48 2.79
N GLU A 89 4.77 1.51 2.30
CA GLU A 89 5.30 2.87 2.15
C GLU A 89 5.65 3.48 3.51
N ASN A 90 4.79 3.34 4.51
CA ASN A 90 5.02 3.84 5.86
C ASN A 90 6.22 3.16 6.53
N LEU A 91 6.36 1.84 6.41
CA LEU A 91 7.51 1.10 6.92
C LEU A 91 8.80 1.60 6.26
N ALA A 92 8.83 1.74 4.94
CA ALA A 92 10.00 2.24 4.25
C ALA A 92 10.37 3.68 4.69
N ALA A 93 9.37 4.54 4.91
CA ALA A 93 9.58 5.90 5.38
C ALA A 93 10.16 5.96 6.80
N VAL A 94 9.59 5.19 7.74
CA VAL A 94 10.04 5.20 9.12
C VAL A 94 11.41 4.55 9.28
N PHE A 95 11.69 3.48 8.52
CA PHE A 95 13.02 2.86 8.44
C PHE A 95 14.03 3.72 7.65
N GLY A 96 13.57 4.80 6.98
CA GLY A 96 14.41 5.66 6.15
C GLY A 96 15.00 4.92 4.96
N ARG A 97 14.32 3.94 4.40
CA ARG A 97 14.84 3.11 3.31
C ARG A 97 14.33 3.56 1.94
N PRO A 98 15.20 3.56 0.92
CA PRO A 98 14.79 3.81 -0.45
C PRO A 98 13.92 2.66 -0.96
N VAL A 99 12.92 2.95 -1.79
CA VAL A 99 11.95 1.96 -2.28
C VAL A 99 12.13 1.67 -3.76
N TRP A 100 12.02 0.39 -4.11
CA TRP A 100 11.86 -0.12 -5.47
C TRP A 100 10.54 -0.87 -5.57
N ASP A 101 9.53 -0.20 -6.12
CA ASP A 101 8.23 -0.80 -6.39
C ASP A 101 8.28 -1.63 -7.67
N VAL A 102 7.84 -2.87 -7.58
CA VAL A 102 7.75 -3.80 -8.69
C VAL A 102 6.32 -4.32 -8.77
N SER A 103 5.56 -3.83 -9.74
CA SER A 103 4.22 -4.37 -10.02
C SER A 103 4.35 -5.74 -10.66
N MET A 104 3.79 -6.74 -10.01
CA MET A 104 3.78 -8.11 -10.50
C MET A 104 2.56 -8.34 -11.37
N TYR A 105 2.77 -8.90 -12.56
CA TYR A 105 1.70 -9.25 -13.50
C TYR A 105 2.07 -10.52 -14.27
N VAL A 106 1.11 -11.08 -14.99
CA VAL A 106 1.26 -12.41 -15.63
C VAL A 106 2.47 -12.54 -16.56
N ASN A 107 2.90 -11.44 -17.18
CA ASN A 107 4.01 -11.44 -18.15
C ASN A 107 5.32 -10.83 -17.59
N VAL A 108 5.39 -10.58 -16.26
CA VAL A 108 6.68 -10.22 -15.65
C VAL A 108 7.64 -11.41 -15.81
N ASP A 109 8.90 -11.11 -16.11
CA ASP A 109 9.96 -12.10 -16.29
C ASP A 109 11.18 -11.81 -15.40
N ALA A 110 12.13 -12.72 -15.39
CA ALA A 110 13.36 -12.58 -14.63
C ALA A 110 14.16 -11.33 -15.04
N ALA A 111 14.15 -10.98 -16.32
CA ALA A 111 14.88 -9.83 -16.84
C ALA A 111 14.30 -8.51 -16.32
N ALA A 112 12.97 -8.40 -16.21
CA ALA A 112 12.31 -7.25 -15.63
C ALA A 112 12.62 -7.09 -14.13
N LEU A 113 12.84 -8.19 -13.40
CA LEU A 113 13.13 -8.20 -11.97
C LEU A 113 14.60 -7.96 -11.67
N ILE A 114 15.48 -8.75 -12.26
CA ILE A 114 16.91 -8.77 -11.96
C ILE A 114 17.68 -7.81 -12.86
N GLY A 115 17.33 -7.75 -14.14
CA GLY A 115 18.04 -6.98 -15.16
C GLY A 115 18.36 -7.80 -16.40
N ALA A 116 18.88 -7.14 -17.40
CA ALA A 116 19.22 -7.75 -18.68
C ALA A 116 20.44 -7.08 -19.31
N ASP A 117 21.05 -7.79 -20.25
CA ASP A 117 22.11 -7.26 -21.07
C ASP A 117 21.60 -6.13 -21.96
N THR A 118 22.40 -5.09 -22.06
CA THR A 118 22.13 -3.94 -22.94
C THR A 118 23.40 -3.52 -23.65
N LEU A 119 23.27 -3.05 -24.88
CA LEU A 119 24.38 -2.48 -25.62
C LEU A 119 24.60 -1.02 -25.22
N GLN A 120 25.75 -0.72 -24.63
CA GLN A 120 26.13 0.63 -24.24
C GLN A 120 27.51 0.96 -24.78
N LYS A 121 27.62 2.00 -25.60
CA LYS A 121 28.86 2.44 -26.24
C LYS A 121 29.64 1.34 -27.02
N GLY A 122 28.91 0.37 -27.58
CA GLY A 122 29.50 -0.74 -28.36
C GLY A 122 29.88 -1.96 -27.52
N GLU A 123 29.70 -1.93 -26.22
CA GLU A 123 29.95 -3.04 -25.31
C GLU A 123 28.62 -3.57 -24.72
N VAL A 124 28.58 -4.88 -24.49
CA VAL A 124 27.45 -5.51 -23.77
C VAL A 124 27.67 -5.33 -22.27
N VAL A 125 26.74 -4.65 -21.61
CA VAL A 125 26.78 -4.43 -20.17
C VAL A 125 25.49 -4.90 -19.53
N PHE A 126 25.59 -5.47 -18.32
CA PHE A 126 24.42 -5.83 -17.55
C PHE A 126 23.77 -4.57 -16.96
N ARG A 127 22.49 -4.34 -17.30
CA ARG A 127 21.69 -3.29 -16.71
C ARG A 127 20.87 -3.87 -15.57
N GLU A 128 21.22 -3.52 -14.34
CA GLU A 128 20.53 -3.99 -13.13
C GLU A 128 19.06 -3.61 -13.12
N GLY A 129 18.21 -4.58 -12.81
CA GLY A 129 16.80 -4.41 -12.54
C GLY A 129 16.53 -3.91 -11.11
N PRO A 130 15.26 -3.67 -10.77
CA PRO A 130 14.87 -3.11 -9.49
C PRO A 130 15.27 -3.96 -8.29
N ILE A 131 15.25 -5.30 -8.41
CA ILE A 131 15.63 -6.22 -7.31
C ILE A 131 17.13 -6.12 -7.03
N CYS A 132 17.99 -6.12 -8.06
CA CYS A 132 19.43 -5.98 -7.89
C CYS A 132 19.80 -4.62 -7.28
N ARG A 133 19.18 -3.54 -7.74
CA ARG A 133 19.42 -2.20 -7.21
C ARG A 133 18.96 -2.07 -5.75
N CYS A 134 17.80 -2.63 -5.42
CA CYS A 134 17.31 -2.72 -4.06
C CYS A 134 18.30 -3.48 -3.17
N ALA A 135 18.76 -4.64 -3.63
CA ALA A 135 19.72 -5.47 -2.92
C ALA A 135 21.03 -4.76 -2.62
N ARG A 136 21.63 -4.08 -3.60
CA ARG A 136 22.92 -3.38 -3.43
C ARG A 136 22.84 -2.13 -2.57
N LEU A 137 21.73 -1.40 -2.64
CA LEU A 137 21.60 -0.09 -2.02
C LEU A 137 20.83 -0.14 -0.69
N GLY A 138 20.63 -1.33 -0.13
CA GLY A 138 20.01 -1.53 1.16
C GLY A 138 18.57 -1.00 1.23
N GLY A 139 17.81 -1.15 0.13
CA GLY A 139 16.47 -0.66 0.02
C GLY A 139 15.38 -1.61 0.47
N PHE A 140 14.14 -1.14 0.41
CA PHE A 140 12.96 -1.98 0.52
C PHE A 140 12.38 -2.23 -0.88
N GLY A 141 12.36 -3.50 -1.29
CA GLY A 141 11.76 -3.95 -2.55
C GLY A 141 10.29 -4.28 -2.32
N VAL A 142 9.38 -3.47 -2.84
CA VAL A 142 7.94 -3.73 -2.73
C VAL A 142 7.47 -4.51 -3.95
N LEU A 143 7.07 -5.76 -3.73
CA LEU A 143 6.57 -6.69 -4.75
C LEU A 143 5.04 -6.64 -4.74
N ASP A 144 4.46 -5.72 -5.54
CA ASP A 144 3.02 -5.49 -5.52
C ASP A 144 2.26 -6.55 -6.30
N GLU A 145 1.23 -7.14 -5.66
CA GLU A 145 0.41 -8.24 -6.19
C GLU A 145 1.26 -9.47 -6.61
N VAL A 146 2.17 -9.91 -5.72
CA VAL A 146 3.16 -10.96 -6.02
C VAL A 146 2.52 -12.26 -6.55
N ASN A 147 1.29 -12.56 -6.17
CA ASN A 147 0.53 -13.74 -6.64
C ASN A 147 -0.03 -13.60 -8.06
N MET A 148 0.17 -12.47 -8.74
CA MET A 148 -0.21 -12.31 -10.14
C MET A 148 0.88 -12.80 -11.11
N ALA A 149 2.14 -12.85 -10.66
CA ALA A 149 3.25 -13.34 -11.47
C ALA A 149 3.22 -14.87 -11.64
N LYS A 150 3.88 -15.36 -12.67
CA LYS A 150 4.12 -16.79 -12.88
C LYS A 150 5.22 -17.29 -11.93
N ASN A 151 5.11 -18.53 -11.47
CA ASN A 151 6.10 -19.15 -10.59
C ASN A 151 7.52 -19.15 -11.19
N GLU A 152 7.63 -19.29 -12.51
CA GLU A 152 8.91 -19.26 -13.22
C GLU A 152 9.63 -17.92 -13.07
N ALA A 153 8.89 -16.81 -13.12
CA ALA A 153 9.45 -15.48 -12.89
C ALA A 153 9.85 -15.27 -11.43
N LEU A 154 9.10 -15.84 -10.49
CA LEU A 154 9.37 -15.74 -9.07
C LEU A 154 10.53 -16.63 -8.61
N ALA A 155 10.92 -17.63 -9.38
CA ALA A 155 12.00 -18.55 -9.03
C ALA A 155 13.33 -17.84 -8.76
N VAL A 156 13.59 -16.72 -9.43
CA VAL A 156 14.80 -15.90 -9.24
C VAL A 156 14.88 -15.24 -7.86
N LEU A 157 13.75 -15.13 -7.16
CA LEU A 157 13.69 -14.54 -5.82
C LEU A 157 14.03 -15.52 -4.70
N HIS A 158 14.07 -16.84 -4.96
CA HIS A 158 14.26 -17.84 -3.90
C HIS A 158 15.57 -17.65 -3.14
N ALA A 159 16.68 -17.44 -3.86
CA ALA A 159 18.00 -17.23 -3.23
C ALA A 159 18.14 -15.81 -2.63
N THR A 160 17.37 -14.87 -3.14
CA THR A 160 17.30 -13.49 -2.63
C THR A 160 16.60 -13.42 -1.29
N LEU A 161 15.51 -14.19 -1.14
CA LEU A 161 14.62 -14.13 0.02
C LEU A 161 14.97 -15.13 1.13
N ASP A 162 15.91 -16.05 0.91
CA ASP A 162 16.32 -17.00 1.94
C ASP A 162 17.63 -16.57 2.66
N HIS A 163 18.10 -17.41 3.55
CA HIS A 163 19.31 -17.16 4.35
C HIS A 163 20.58 -16.88 3.52
N ARG A 164 20.61 -17.26 2.26
CA ARG A 164 21.75 -16.99 1.35
C ARG A 164 21.88 -15.51 1.02
N ARG A 165 20.75 -14.81 0.93
CA ARG A 165 20.70 -13.37 0.64
C ARG A 165 21.55 -12.97 -0.56
N VAL A 166 21.38 -13.68 -1.67
CA VAL A 166 22.17 -13.49 -2.90
C VAL A 166 21.29 -13.47 -4.15
N ILE A 167 21.76 -12.76 -5.15
CA ILE A 167 21.23 -12.82 -6.51
C ILE A 167 22.37 -13.33 -7.40
N ASP A 168 22.15 -14.46 -8.03
CA ASP A 168 23.10 -15.07 -8.95
C ASP A 168 22.70 -14.68 -10.36
N VAL A 169 23.51 -13.85 -11.00
CA VAL A 169 23.27 -13.37 -12.36
C VAL A 169 24.20 -14.14 -13.30
N PRO A 170 23.68 -15.02 -14.19
CA PRO A 170 24.52 -15.82 -15.07
C PRO A 170 25.48 -14.96 -15.92
N GLY A 171 26.77 -15.27 -15.86
CA GLY A 171 27.81 -14.52 -16.58
C GLY A 171 28.31 -13.25 -15.90
N TYR A 172 27.78 -12.92 -14.73
CA TYR A 172 28.18 -11.75 -13.95
C TYR A 172 28.52 -12.13 -12.51
N GLU A 173 29.01 -11.14 -11.75
CA GLU A 173 29.29 -11.35 -10.33
C GLU A 173 27.99 -11.58 -9.54
N ARG A 174 28.11 -12.43 -8.53
CA ARG A 174 27.04 -12.64 -7.54
C ARG A 174 26.83 -11.35 -6.75
N ILE A 175 25.58 -10.93 -6.63
CA ILE A 175 25.16 -9.78 -5.83
C ILE A 175 24.75 -10.29 -4.45
N THR A 176 25.47 -9.88 -3.41
CA THR A 176 25.07 -10.11 -2.01
C THR A 176 24.14 -8.96 -1.59
N LEU A 177 23.07 -9.28 -0.89
CA LEU A 177 22.17 -8.26 -0.36
C LEU A 177 22.86 -7.48 0.76
N ASP A 178 22.75 -6.16 0.68
CA ASP A 178 23.05 -5.27 1.81
C ASP A 178 22.24 -5.67 3.06
N ASP A 179 22.83 -5.52 4.25
CA ASP A 179 22.19 -5.94 5.50
C ASP A 179 20.85 -5.23 5.77
N ALA A 180 20.67 -4.00 5.26
CA ALA A 180 19.42 -3.27 5.37
C ALA A 180 18.37 -3.66 4.33
N ALA A 181 18.73 -4.40 3.28
CA ALA A 181 17.79 -4.76 2.21
C ALA A 181 16.68 -5.70 2.70
N ARG A 182 15.43 -5.35 2.43
CA ARG A 182 14.23 -6.15 2.75
C ARG A 182 13.30 -6.19 1.55
N PHE A 183 12.47 -7.24 1.50
CA PHE A 183 11.41 -7.33 0.51
C PHE A 183 10.06 -7.43 1.19
N ILE A 184 9.09 -6.69 0.68
CA ILE A 184 7.72 -6.64 1.17
C ILE A 184 6.81 -7.02 0.00
N GLY A 185 6.29 -8.24 0.03
CA GLY A 185 5.27 -8.68 -0.94
C GLY A 185 3.89 -8.19 -0.51
N THR A 186 3.05 -7.82 -1.46
CA THR A 186 1.62 -7.66 -1.22
C THR A 186 0.85 -8.73 -1.99
N MET A 187 -0.20 -9.25 -1.39
CA MET A 187 -1.04 -10.27 -1.99
C MET A 187 -2.50 -10.00 -1.67
N ASN A 188 -3.33 -10.02 -2.71
CA ASN A 188 -4.76 -10.03 -2.55
C ASN A 188 -5.26 -11.48 -2.69
N TYR A 189 -6.21 -11.90 -1.86
CA TYR A 189 -6.88 -13.21 -1.95
C TYR A 189 -8.39 -13.07 -1.84
N GLY A 190 -9.11 -14.18 -2.09
CA GLY A 190 -10.56 -14.23 -1.92
C GLY A 190 -11.39 -13.71 -3.09
N TYR A 191 -10.80 -13.51 -4.29
CA TYR A 191 -11.58 -13.15 -5.48
C TYR A 191 -11.08 -13.83 -6.76
N ALA A 192 -11.92 -13.84 -7.78
CA ALA A 192 -11.64 -14.49 -9.06
C ALA A 192 -10.38 -13.88 -9.73
N GLY A 193 -9.47 -14.75 -10.19
CA GLY A 193 -8.22 -14.35 -10.84
C GLY A 193 -6.98 -14.28 -9.94
N THR A 194 -7.13 -14.47 -8.62
CA THR A 194 -5.97 -14.65 -7.73
C THR A 194 -5.41 -16.07 -7.88
N ARG A 195 -4.06 -16.17 -7.83
CA ARG A 195 -3.34 -17.44 -7.82
C ARG A 195 -2.81 -17.72 -6.43
N GLU A 196 -2.67 -19.00 -6.11
CA GLU A 196 -1.92 -19.40 -4.93
C GLU A 196 -0.43 -19.23 -5.19
N LEU A 197 0.29 -18.69 -4.22
CA LEU A 197 1.74 -18.66 -4.26
C LEU A 197 2.29 -20.05 -3.95
N ASN A 198 3.42 -20.39 -4.57
CA ASN A 198 4.18 -21.59 -4.26
C ASN A 198 4.60 -21.57 -2.77
N GLU A 199 4.36 -22.67 -2.07
CA GLU A 199 4.71 -22.84 -0.65
C GLU A 199 6.19 -22.53 -0.35
N ALA A 200 7.09 -22.91 -1.27
CA ALA A 200 8.51 -22.61 -1.13
C ALA A 200 8.80 -21.10 -1.16
N LEU A 201 8.01 -20.29 -1.84
CA LEU A 201 8.14 -18.84 -1.81
C LEU A 201 7.50 -18.26 -0.54
N VAL A 202 6.31 -18.72 -0.17
CA VAL A 202 5.61 -18.28 1.05
C VAL A 202 6.45 -18.50 2.30
N SER A 203 7.13 -19.65 2.39
CA SER A 203 7.99 -20.01 3.54
C SER A 203 9.19 -19.06 3.75
N ARG A 204 9.48 -18.18 2.80
CA ARG A 204 10.55 -17.18 2.89
C ARG A 204 10.11 -15.83 3.40
N PHE A 205 8.82 -15.70 3.66
CA PHE A 205 8.22 -14.48 4.21
C PHE A 205 7.63 -14.72 5.60
N VAL A 206 7.68 -13.70 6.41
CA VAL A 206 6.75 -13.58 7.53
C VAL A 206 5.42 -13.08 6.95
N VAL A 207 4.38 -13.88 7.07
CA VAL A 207 3.07 -13.56 6.50
C VAL A 207 2.25 -12.81 7.54
N LEU A 208 1.79 -11.61 7.18
CA LEU A 208 0.89 -10.81 7.98
C LEU A 208 -0.47 -10.76 7.30
N ASP A 209 -1.49 -11.25 8.00
CA ASP A 209 -2.87 -11.11 7.57
C ASP A 209 -3.36 -9.69 7.86
N MET A 210 -3.74 -8.98 6.79
CA MET A 210 -4.11 -7.57 6.87
C MET A 210 -5.62 -7.44 7.11
N PRO A 211 -6.03 -7.03 8.31
CA PRO A 211 -7.44 -6.86 8.61
C PRO A 211 -8.05 -5.73 7.78
N VAL A 212 -9.35 -5.83 7.56
CA VAL A 212 -10.11 -4.69 7.02
C VAL A 212 -10.09 -3.57 8.05
N ILE A 213 -9.93 -2.33 7.58
CA ILE A 213 -9.91 -1.14 8.46
C ILE A 213 -11.13 -1.10 9.37
N SER A 214 -10.93 -0.84 10.66
CA SER A 214 -12.02 -0.67 11.61
C SER A 214 -12.77 0.64 11.36
N ASP A 215 -14.05 0.70 11.80
CA ASP A 215 -14.84 1.92 11.65
C ASP A 215 -14.19 3.10 12.41
N ALA A 216 -13.58 2.83 13.57
CA ALA A 216 -12.85 3.82 14.35
C ALA A 216 -11.59 4.36 13.62
N ASP A 217 -10.81 3.47 13.02
CA ASP A 217 -9.62 3.84 12.28
C ASP A 217 -9.97 4.53 10.96
N LEU A 218 -11.07 4.13 10.33
CA LEU A 218 -11.58 4.84 9.15
C LEU A 218 -12.01 6.26 9.50
N GLN A 219 -12.69 6.47 10.63
CA GLN A 219 -13.02 7.82 11.10
C GLN A 219 -11.76 8.66 11.37
N LYS A 220 -10.72 8.10 12.00
CA LYS A 220 -9.42 8.77 12.19
C LYS A 220 -8.81 9.16 10.84
N LEU A 221 -8.75 8.22 9.89
CA LEU A 221 -8.23 8.46 8.55
C LEU A 221 -8.98 9.59 7.84
N LEU A 222 -10.32 9.57 7.88
CA LEU A 222 -11.15 10.59 7.25
C LEU A 222 -10.94 11.97 7.86
N ARG A 223 -10.95 12.09 9.20
CA ARG A 223 -10.74 13.36 9.91
C ARG A 223 -9.35 13.92 9.70
N ARG A 224 -8.35 13.05 9.57
CA ARG A 224 -6.99 13.48 9.27
C ARG A 224 -6.82 13.93 7.81
N THR A 225 -7.37 13.17 6.87
CA THR A 225 -7.31 13.52 5.45
C THR A 225 -8.12 14.78 5.14
N PHE A 226 -9.18 15.00 5.89
CA PHE A 226 -10.10 16.13 5.78
C PHE A 226 -10.33 16.76 7.15
N PRO A 227 -9.41 17.63 7.64
CA PRO A 227 -9.54 18.24 8.98
C PRO A 227 -10.79 19.10 9.15
N ASP A 228 -11.34 19.58 8.06
CA ASP A 228 -12.58 20.36 7.96
C ASP A 228 -13.84 19.48 7.88
N LEU A 229 -13.71 18.15 7.71
CA LEU A 229 -14.85 17.23 7.74
C LEU A 229 -15.41 17.14 9.18
N THR A 230 -16.71 17.39 9.33
CA THR A 230 -17.31 17.35 10.66
C THR A 230 -17.33 15.92 11.24
N PRO A 231 -17.21 15.76 12.57
CA PRO A 231 -17.18 14.44 13.21
C PRO A 231 -18.39 13.57 12.86
N ARG A 232 -19.57 14.18 12.78
CA ARG A 232 -20.82 13.51 12.39
C ARG A 232 -20.71 12.87 11.01
N TRP A 233 -20.16 13.61 10.03
CA TRP A 233 -20.05 13.07 8.67
C TRP A 233 -18.93 12.07 8.53
N ALA A 234 -17.83 12.22 9.27
CA ALA A 234 -16.80 11.19 9.34
C ALA A 234 -17.36 9.85 9.81
N GLU A 235 -18.24 9.88 10.83
CA GLU A 235 -18.97 8.71 11.32
C GLU A 235 -19.90 8.13 10.24
N GLN A 236 -20.73 8.98 9.59
CA GLN A 236 -21.65 8.51 8.57
C GLN A 236 -20.94 7.87 7.36
N PHE A 237 -19.79 8.40 6.95
CA PHE A 237 -18.99 7.78 5.89
C PHE A 237 -18.31 6.47 6.32
N ALA A 238 -17.92 6.35 7.59
CA ALA A 238 -17.41 5.09 8.13
C ALA A 238 -18.52 4.02 8.17
N LEU A 239 -19.72 4.38 8.63
CA LEU A 239 -20.87 3.50 8.63
C LEU A 239 -21.31 3.12 7.21
N LEU A 240 -21.26 4.04 6.25
CA LEU A 240 -21.50 3.73 4.84
C LEU A 240 -20.52 2.66 4.34
N PHE A 241 -19.22 2.82 4.65
CA PHE A 241 -18.21 1.85 4.24
C PHE A 241 -18.45 0.48 4.89
N HIS A 242 -18.88 0.46 6.15
CA HIS A 242 -19.29 -0.73 6.86
C HIS A 242 -20.48 -1.44 6.19
N ASP A 243 -21.55 -0.69 5.85
CA ASP A 243 -22.73 -1.24 5.19
C ASP A 243 -22.40 -1.83 3.80
N LEU A 244 -21.57 -1.12 3.02
CA LEU A 244 -21.09 -1.64 1.74
C LEU A 244 -20.27 -2.94 1.93
N ARG A 245 -19.46 -3.02 2.99
CA ARG A 245 -18.70 -4.23 3.31
C ARG A 245 -19.64 -5.39 3.63
N GLN A 246 -20.63 -5.20 4.49
CA GLN A 246 -21.61 -6.23 4.83
C GLN A 246 -22.30 -6.79 3.58
N LYS A 247 -22.65 -5.92 2.63
CA LYS A 247 -23.25 -6.34 1.36
C LYS A 247 -22.28 -7.08 0.42
N CYS A 248 -21.00 -6.74 0.47
CA CYS A 248 -19.97 -7.52 -0.23
C CYS A 248 -19.79 -8.91 0.41
N ASP A 249 -19.74 -8.96 1.75
CA ASP A 249 -19.53 -10.21 2.51
C ASP A 249 -20.73 -11.16 2.36
N SER A 250 -21.96 -10.61 2.24
CA SER A 250 -23.17 -11.41 1.90
C SER A 250 -23.28 -11.81 0.42
N GLY A 251 -22.39 -11.32 -0.43
CA GLY A 251 -22.41 -11.60 -1.87
C GLY A 251 -23.48 -10.85 -2.66
N GLU A 252 -24.14 -9.86 -2.06
CA GLU A 252 -25.17 -9.05 -2.71
C GLU A 252 -24.57 -8.07 -3.74
N ILE A 253 -23.38 -7.55 -3.46
CA ILE A 253 -22.62 -6.68 -4.38
C ILE A 253 -21.17 -7.14 -4.46
N SER A 254 -20.52 -6.84 -5.58
CA SER A 254 -19.09 -7.14 -5.76
C SER A 254 -18.19 -6.21 -4.96
N THR A 255 -17.00 -6.68 -4.60
CA THR A 255 -15.99 -5.88 -3.87
C THR A 255 -15.47 -4.66 -4.63
N LYS A 256 -15.91 -4.43 -5.86
CA LYS A 256 -15.54 -3.25 -6.67
C LYS A 256 -16.04 -1.94 -6.06
N THR A 257 -17.20 -1.98 -5.39
CA THR A 257 -17.79 -0.82 -4.71
C THR A 257 -17.15 -0.55 -3.36
N LEU A 258 -16.53 -1.55 -2.74
CA LEU A 258 -15.79 -1.42 -1.48
C LEU A 258 -14.39 -0.87 -1.77
N ASP A 259 -14.31 0.41 -2.10
CA ASP A 259 -13.06 1.07 -2.49
C ASP A 259 -12.82 2.35 -1.67
N LEU A 260 -11.91 2.25 -0.71
CA LEU A 260 -11.52 3.37 0.14
C LEU A 260 -10.93 4.54 -0.68
N ARG A 261 -10.18 4.25 -1.76
CA ARG A 261 -9.65 5.30 -2.64
C ARG A 261 -10.78 6.06 -3.32
N GLY A 262 -11.83 5.34 -3.72
CA GLY A 262 -13.04 5.94 -4.30
C GLY A 262 -13.79 6.81 -3.30
N LEU A 263 -13.92 6.40 -2.05
CA LEU A 263 -14.51 7.19 -0.99
C LEU A 263 -13.72 8.48 -0.75
N LEU A 264 -12.40 8.39 -0.61
CA LEU A 264 -11.53 9.56 -0.43
C LEU A 264 -11.58 10.50 -1.64
N ALA A 265 -11.65 9.95 -2.86
CA ALA A 265 -11.81 10.74 -4.08
C ALA A 265 -13.16 11.47 -4.10
N ALA A 266 -14.26 10.81 -3.72
CA ALA A 266 -15.57 11.44 -3.63
C ALA A 266 -15.57 12.62 -2.65
N LEU A 267 -14.99 12.43 -1.46
CA LEU A 267 -14.87 13.51 -0.46
C LEU A 267 -14.05 14.70 -0.97
N ARG A 268 -12.95 14.45 -1.69
CA ARG A 268 -12.18 15.52 -2.35
C ARG A 268 -13.02 16.29 -3.36
N LEU A 269 -13.79 15.57 -4.20
CA LEU A 269 -14.67 16.20 -5.20
C LEU A 269 -15.74 17.06 -4.54
N ILE A 270 -16.35 16.60 -3.43
CA ILE A 270 -17.33 17.39 -2.68
C ILE A 270 -16.67 18.64 -2.10
N ARG A 271 -15.49 18.50 -1.53
CA ARG A 271 -14.72 19.63 -0.99
C ARG A 271 -14.41 20.70 -2.04
N GLU A 272 -14.16 20.29 -3.28
CA GLU A 272 -13.95 21.19 -4.42
C GLU A 272 -15.27 21.72 -5.03
N GLY A 273 -16.43 21.36 -4.48
CA GLY A 273 -17.72 21.93 -4.88
C GLY A 273 -18.56 21.06 -5.83
N ILE A 274 -18.15 19.84 -6.11
CA ILE A 274 -19.01 18.89 -6.86
C ILE A 274 -20.17 18.46 -5.94
N PRO A 275 -21.42 18.44 -6.43
CA PRO A 275 -22.57 17.98 -5.64
C PRO A 275 -22.34 16.59 -5.06
N THR A 276 -22.72 16.39 -3.79
CA THR A 276 -22.46 15.15 -3.05
C THR A 276 -22.97 13.92 -3.79
N GLY A 277 -24.20 13.99 -4.31
CA GLY A 277 -24.76 12.89 -5.08
C GLY A 277 -23.94 12.55 -6.33
N GLN A 278 -23.41 13.54 -7.03
CA GLN A 278 -22.56 13.32 -8.21
C GLN A 278 -21.19 12.73 -7.81
N ALA A 279 -20.57 13.27 -6.79
CA ALA A 279 -19.26 12.81 -6.32
C ALA A 279 -19.30 11.35 -5.83
N LEU A 280 -20.32 10.96 -5.06
CA LEU A 280 -20.51 9.58 -4.60
C LEU A 280 -20.84 8.61 -5.74
N LYS A 281 -21.59 9.06 -6.76
CA LYS A 281 -21.75 8.27 -7.99
C LYS A 281 -20.42 7.98 -8.66
N LEU A 282 -19.57 9.00 -8.82
CA LEU A 282 -18.25 8.86 -9.47
C LEU A 282 -17.27 8.01 -8.64
N GLY A 283 -17.24 8.21 -7.33
CA GLY A 283 -16.26 7.54 -6.46
C GLY A 283 -16.64 6.13 -6.06
N ILE A 284 -17.92 5.80 -5.96
CA ILE A 284 -18.41 4.53 -5.42
C ILE A 284 -19.35 3.83 -6.39
N ILE A 285 -20.51 4.41 -6.70
CA ILE A 285 -21.63 3.71 -7.35
C ILE A 285 -21.26 3.25 -8.76
N ASN A 286 -20.59 4.08 -9.54
CA ASN A 286 -20.21 3.77 -10.93
C ASN A 286 -19.14 2.67 -11.05
N LYS A 287 -18.58 2.20 -9.94
CA LYS A 287 -17.66 1.04 -9.92
C LYS A 287 -18.39 -0.29 -10.05
N ALA A 288 -19.68 -0.33 -9.76
CA ALA A 288 -20.56 -1.44 -10.15
C ALA A 288 -20.97 -1.27 -11.61
N PHE A 289 -20.56 -2.18 -12.48
CA PHE A 289 -20.91 -2.14 -13.90
C PHE A 289 -22.24 -2.84 -14.17
N GLU A 290 -22.60 -3.80 -13.33
CA GLU A 290 -23.86 -4.52 -13.38
C GLU A 290 -25.01 -3.60 -12.91
N PRO A 291 -26.09 -3.45 -13.68
CA PRO A 291 -27.18 -2.52 -13.32
C PRO A 291 -27.83 -2.79 -11.97
N PHE A 292 -28.04 -4.08 -11.63
CA PHE A 292 -28.63 -4.46 -10.35
C PHE A 292 -27.70 -4.14 -9.17
N GLU A 293 -26.41 -4.53 -9.25
CA GLU A 293 -25.41 -4.16 -8.23
C GLU A 293 -25.29 -2.66 -8.07
N ARG A 294 -25.33 -1.91 -9.19
CA ARG A 294 -25.26 -0.45 -9.17
C ARG A 294 -26.42 0.17 -8.41
N GLN A 295 -27.64 -0.36 -8.63
CA GLN A 295 -28.81 0.11 -7.92
C GLN A 295 -28.70 -0.18 -6.43
N LEU A 296 -28.30 -1.39 -6.05
CA LEU A 296 -28.12 -1.80 -4.67
C LEU A 296 -27.04 -1.00 -3.94
N ALA A 297 -25.93 -0.73 -4.62
CA ALA A 297 -24.89 0.17 -4.11
C ALA A 297 -25.43 1.60 -3.93
N ALA A 298 -26.23 2.10 -4.88
CA ALA A 298 -26.85 3.41 -4.78
C ALA A 298 -27.81 3.49 -3.59
N ASP A 299 -28.66 2.49 -3.40
CA ASP A 299 -29.62 2.45 -2.28
C ASP A 299 -28.87 2.43 -0.94
N THR A 300 -27.78 1.68 -0.84
CA THR A 300 -26.93 1.65 0.36
C THR A 300 -26.30 3.02 0.63
N VAL A 301 -25.78 3.68 -0.40
CA VAL A 301 -25.18 5.02 -0.26
C VAL A 301 -26.24 6.04 0.18
N TRP A 302 -27.41 6.05 -0.48
CA TRP A 302 -28.45 7.04 -0.19
C TRP A 302 -29.17 6.81 1.12
N ALA A 303 -29.14 5.61 1.67
CA ALA A 303 -29.64 5.34 3.02
C ALA A 303 -28.84 6.06 4.12
N ARG A 304 -27.54 6.33 3.87
CA ARG A 304 -26.65 7.01 4.82
C ARG A 304 -26.37 8.46 4.47
N ILE A 305 -26.17 8.76 3.21
CA ILE A 305 -25.74 10.08 2.75
C ILE A 305 -26.78 10.65 1.79
N PRO A 306 -27.54 11.68 2.18
CA PRO A 306 -28.48 12.34 1.28
C PRO A 306 -27.78 12.90 0.05
N GLN A 307 -28.40 12.76 -1.12
CA GLN A 307 -27.83 13.22 -2.39
C GLN A 307 -27.63 14.75 -2.46
N ASP A 308 -28.46 15.47 -1.71
CA ASP A 308 -28.52 16.94 -1.63
C ASP A 308 -27.75 17.51 -0.43
N ALA A 309 -27.06 16.63 0.34
CA ALA A 309 -26.21 17.09 1.44
C ALA A 309 -25.18 18.11 0.92
N GLY A 310 -25.25 19.34 1.41
CA GLY A 310 -24.40 20.43 0.96
C GLY A 310 -22.96 20.34 1.47
N ARG A 311 -22.01 20.89 0.70
CA ARG A 311 -20.60 21.00 1.11
C ARG A 311 -20.46 21.62 2.50
N SER A 312 -21.15 22.71 2.78
CA SER A 312 -21.10 23.40 4.08
C SER A 312 -21.59 22.54 5.25
N GLN A 313 -22.52 21.61 5.00
CA GLN A 313 -22.96 20.67 6.03
C GLN A 313 -21.89 19.62 6.34
N LEU A 314 -21.17 19.15 5.30
CA LEU A 314 -20.13 18.13 5.46
C LEU A 314 -18.87 18.69 6.10
N PHE A 315 -18.40 19.84 5.61
CA PHE A 315 -17.10 20.39 5.93
C PHE A 315 -17.12 21.60 6.88
N GLY A 316 -18.30 22.01 7.38
CA GLY A 316 -18.41 23.10 8.35
C GLY A 316 -17.93 24.47 7.82
N VAL A 317 -17.99 24.68 6.49
CA VAL A 317 -17.47 25.90 5.82
C VAL A 317 -18.60 26.67 5.16
#